data_48d770c48ff61683562e30a9dd3619c3
#
_entry.id   48d770c48ff61683562e30a9dd3619c3
#
_cell.length_a   1.000
_cell.length_b   1.000
_cell.length_c   1.000
_cell.angle_alpha   90.00
_cell.angle_beta   90.00
_cell.angle_gamma   90.00
#
_symmetry.space_group_name_H-M   'P 1'
#
loop_
_entity.id
_entity.type
_entity.pdbx_description
1 polymer ?
#
loop_
_entity_poly.entity_id
_entity_poly.type
_entity_poly.pdbx_seq_one_letter_code
_entity_poly.pdbx_strand_id
1 'polypeptide(L)'
;MLKVLLIPALDDSNIELIKKSCSDMNLLKVNKEDLTQEMIDEADVIVGNPPREFNLNRPTLKALLLNSAGNDQFLLPNILNRQTLLTNASGSYGHAICEHMMGMILSFNKNLRFYYDRQKEARWTPLFTGREIYKSNVLLLGVGDIGTEFAKVLKVLGANVTGLRNSYKDHPYCDEIITSKELHDVLPKMDYIITSLP
;
A
#
# COMPACT_ATOMS: atom_id res chain seq x y z
N MET A 1 13.04 -25.47 17.99
CA MET A 1 13.15 -23.99 17.99
C MET A 1 13.13 -23.53 16.55
N LEU A 2 12.19 -22.67 16.15
CA LEU A 2 12.07 -22.12 14.80
C LEU A 2 13.20 -21.11 14.52
N LYS A 3 13.90 -21.27 13.39
CA LYS A 3 14.89 -20.28 12.92
C LYS A 3 14.17 -19.22 12.12
N VAL A 4 14.09 -18.00 12.64
CA VAL A 4 13.39 -16.86 12.02
C VAL A 4 14.40 -15.84 11.55
N LEU A 5 14.41 -15.56 10.25
CA LEU A 5 15.22 -14.52 9.64
C LEU A 5 14.39 -13.24 9.46
N LEU A 6 14.79 -12.15 10.11
CA LEU A 6 14.10 -10.86 10.07
C LEU A 6 14.92 -9.87 9.25
N ILE A 7 14.38 -9.47 8.09
CA ILE A 7 15.04 -8.55 7.16
C ILE A 7 14.66 -7.07 7.40
N PRO A 8 13.39 -6.71 7.77
CA PRO A 8 13.03 -5.31 7.98
C PRO A 8 13.80 -4.68 9.13
N ALA A 9 14.12 -3.39 8.97
CA ALA A 9 14.64 -2.57 10.04
C ALA A 9 13.54 -2.31 11.08
N LEU A 10 13.48 -3.13 12.12
CA LEU A 10 12.64 -2.89 13.30
C LEU A 10 13.49 -2.35 14.43
N ASP A 11 12.88 -1.48 15.25
CA ASP A 11 13.50 -1.01 16.48
C ASP A 11 13.56 -2.13 17.55
N ASP A 12 14.39 -1.94 18.57
CA ASP A 12 14.63 -2.96 19.59
C ASP A 12 13.36 -3.24 20.41
N SER A 13 12.47 -2.27 20.58
CA SER A 13 11.21 -2.44 21.31
C SER A 13 10.26 -3.39 20.59
N ASN A 14 10.17 -3.31 19.28
CA ASN A 14 9.39 -4.22 18.45
C ASN A 14 10.00 -5.64 18.43
N ILE A 15 11.33 -5.74 18.41
CA ILE A 15 12.03 -7.03 18.49
C ILE A 15 11.76 -7.71 19.83
N GLU A 16 11.81 -6.96 20.93
CA GLU A 16 11.48 -7.45 22.27
C GLU A 16 10.02 -7.94 22.36
N LEU A 17 9.09 -7.20 21.73
CA LEU A 17 7.68 -7.61 21.66
C LEU A 17 7.51 -8.94 20.93
N ILE A 18 8.19 -9.11 19.79
CA ILE A 18 8.17 -10.35 19.00
C ILE A 18 8.73 -11.51 19.85
N LYS A 19 9.89 -11.32 20.49
CA LYS A 19 10.51 -12.35 21.35
C LYS A 19 9.64 -12.75 22.54
N LYS A 20 8.94 -11.79 23.18
CA LYS A 20 7.98 -12.07 24.26
C LYS A 20 6.77 -12.85 23.80
N SER A 21 6.31 -12.59 22.56
CA SER A 21 5.12 -13.24 21.98
C SER A 21 5.41 -14.65 21.48
N CYS A 22 6.68 -15.01 21.23
CA CYS A 22 7.08 -16.28 20.65
C CYS A 22 8.40 -16.76 21.25
N SER A 23 8.33 -17.51 22.37
CA SER A 23 9.50 -17.95 23.14
C SER A 23 10.33 -19.05 22.45
N ASP A 24 9.73 -19.83 21.53
CA ASP A 24 10.33 -21.00 20.89
C ASP A 24 10.99 -20.68 19.54
N MET A 25 11.50 -19.47 19.35
CA MET A 25 12.19 -19.08 18.11
C MET A 25 13.61 -18.58 18.38
N ASN A 26 14.47 -18.84 17.41
CA ASN A 26 15.77 -18.21 17.27
C ASN A 26 15.64 -17.12 16.19
N LEU A 27 15.64 -15.84 16.61
CA LEU A 27 15.46 -14.69 15.75
C LEU A 27 16.82 -14.10 15.36
N LEU A 28 17.14 -14.14 14.07
CA LEU A 28 18.28 -13.47 13.46
C LEU A 28 17.80 -12.23 12.71
N LYS A 29 18.19 -11.04 13.16
CA LYS A 29 17.97 -9.78 12.42
C LYS A 29 19.16 -9.51 11.52
N VAL A 30 18.89 -9.22 10.25
CA VAL A 30 19.91 -8.95 9.22
C VAL A 30 19.47 -7.78 8.36
N ASN A 31 20.39 -6.85 8.07
CA ASN A 31 20.11 -5.83 7.07
C ASN A 31 20.11 -6.46 5.67
N LYS A 32 19.38 -5.86 4.77
CA LYS A 32 19.21 -6.40 3.41
C LYS A 32 20.53 -6.54 2.65
N GLU A 33 21.48 -5.65 2.92
CA GLU A 33 22.81 -5.59 2.31
C GLU A 33 23.74 -6.70 2.83
N ASP A 34 23.49 -7.21 4.03
CA ASP A 34 24.31 -8.25 4.69
C ASP A 34 23.72 -9.66 4.50
N LEU A 35 22.60 -9.77 3.76
CA LEU A 35 21.90 -11.03 3.57
C LEU A 35 22.71 -11.98 2.69
N THR A 36 22.83 -13.25 3.10
CA THR A 36 23.52 -14.30 2.34
C THR A 36 22.57 -15.46 2.03
N GLN A 37 22.90 -16.25 0.99
CA GLN A 37 22.14 -17.46 0.67
C GLN A 37 22.15 -18.46 1.83
N GLU A 38 23.26 -18.58 2.55
CA GLU A 38 23.38 -19.47 3.72
C GLU A 38 22.38 -19.12 4.82
N MET A 39 22.21 -17.82 5.14
CA MET A 39 21.21 -17.34 6.09
C MET A 39 19.79 -17.68 5.64
N ILE A 40 19.51 -17.52 4.34
CA ILE A 40 18.25 -17.92 3.72
C ILE A 40 18.04 -19.43 3.89
N ASP A 41 19.06 -20.26 3.57
CA ASP A 41 18.96 -21.71 3.60
C ASP A 41 18.77 -22.28 4.99
N GLU A 42 19.25 -21.59 6.01
CA GLU A 42 19.06 -21.99 7.41
C GLU A 42 17.73 -21.60 8.02
N ALA A 43 17.02 -20.61 7.46
CA ALA A 43 15.79 -20.10 8.04
C ALA A 43 14.60 -21.04 7.81
N ASP A 44 13.79 -21.31 8.82
CA ASP A 44 12.47 -21.92 8.73
C ASP A 44 11.40 -20.92 8.28
N VAL A 45 11.56 -19.67 8.75
CA VAL A 45 10.62 -18.56 8.46
C VAL A 45 11.45 -17.33 8.09
N ILE A 46 11.02 -16.65 7.02
CA ILE A 46 11.59 -15.37 6.61
C ILE A 46 10.53 -14.30 6.79
N VAL A 47 10.87 -13.21 7.49
CA VAL A 47 10.04 -12.02 7.64
C VAL A 47 10.67 -10.88 6.86
N GLY A 48 9.94 -10.33 5.90
CA GLY A 48 10.39 -9.28 5.00
C GLY A 48 10.47 -9.72 3.54
N ASN A 49 11.00 -8.84 2.71
CA ASN A 49 11.09 -9.03 1.27
C ASN A 49 12.53 -9.33 0.85
N PRO A 50 12.95 -10.61 0.80
CA PRO A 50 14.28 -10.97 0.31
C PRO A 50 14.45 -10.55 -1.15
N PRO A 51 15.67 -10.12 -1.55
CA PRO A 51 16.02 -9.85 -2.94
C PRO A 51 15.79 -11.06 -3.86
N ARG A 52 15.55 -10.79 -5.15
CA ARG A 52 15.20 -11.83 -6.14
C ARG A 52 16.35 -12.78 -6.48
N GLU A 53 17.59 -12.39 -6.23
CA GLU A 53 18.78 -13.20 -6.46
C GLU A 53 18.88 -14.43 -5.56
N PHE A 54 18.17 -14.44 -4.44
CA PHE A 54 18.18 -15.57 -3.50
C PHE A 54 17.22 -16.68 -3.91
N ASN A 55 17.66 -17.91 -3.80
CA ASN A 55 16.83 -19.07 -4.01
C ASN A 55 15.96 -19.34 -2.77
N LEU A 56 14.64 -19.18 -2.94
CA LEU A 56 13.64 -19.44 -1.90
C LEU A 56 12.88 -20.75 -2.11
N ASN A 57 13.10 -21.43 -3.26
CA ASN A 57 12.39 -22.67 -3.60
C ASN A 57 13.02 -23.87 -2.90
N ARG A 58 12.74 -24.01 -1.63
CA ARG A 58 13.24 -25.12 -0.83
C ARG A 58 12.15 -25.67 0.12
N PRO A 59 12.09 -26.99 0.31
CA PRO A 59 11.03 -27.61 1.12
C PRO A 59 11.14 -27.32 2.62
N THR A 60 12.30 -26.84 3.08
CA THR A 60 12.56 -26.49 4.49
C THR A 60 12.01 -25.11 4.88
N LEU A 61 11.74 -24.22 3.91
CA LEU A 61 11.13 -22.93 4.18
C LEU A 61 9.63 -23.10 4.44
N LYS A 62 9.24 -22.91 5.68
CA LYS A 62 7.85 -23.08 6.15
C LYS A 62 6.97 -21.87 5.82
N ALA A 63 7.52 -20.66 5.97
CA ALA A 63 6.78 -19.44 5.72
C ALA A 63 7.66 -18.29 5.21
N LEU A 64 7.07 -17.48 4.32
CA LEU A 64 7.57 -16.18 3.90
C LEU A 64 6.50 -15.12 4.22
N LEU A 65 6.80 -14.25 5.19
CA LEU A 65 5.90 -13.21 5.69
C LEU A 65 6.38 -11.86 5.15
N LEU A 66 5.74 -11.38 4.08
CA LEU A 66 6.15 -10.14 3.42
C LEU A 66 5.75 -8.91 4.23
N ASN A 67 6.61 -7.90 4.24
CA ASN A 67 6.30 -6.57 4.77
C ASN A 67 5.78 -5.59 3.69
N SER A 68 5.48 -6.06 2.49
CA SER A 68 4.80 -5.33 1.42
C SER A 68 3.41 -5.89 1.15
N ALA A 69 2.52 -5.07 0.58
CA ALA A 69 1.23 -5.55 0.09
C ALA A 69 1.38 -6.32 -1.24
N GLY A 70 2.29 -5.86 -2.13
CA GLY A 70 2.59 -6.53 -3.40
C GLY A 70 3.37 -7.83 -3.17
N ASN A 71 2.92 -8.92 -3.82
CA ASN A 71 3.50 -10.26 -3.70
C ASN A 71 3.73 -10.96 -5.05
N ASP A 72 3.48 -10.29 -6.17
CA ASP A 72 3.48 -10.87 -7.51
C ASP A 72 4.77 -11.60 -7.85
N GLN A 73 5.92 -11.03 -7.46
CA GLN A 73 7.22 -11.64 -7.72
C GLN A 73 7.42 -12.99 -7.03
N PHE A 74 6.73 -13.24 -5.92
CA PHE A 74 6.83 -14.48 -5.15
C PHE A 74 5.82 -15.54 -5.59
N LEU A 75 4.84 -15.14 -6.42
CA LEU A 75 3.84 -16.05 -7.01
C LEU A 75 4.29 -16.64 -8.36
N LEU A 76 5.42 -16.17 -8.90
CA LEU A 76 5.97 -16.72 -10.15
C LEU A 76 6.37 -18.19 -9.98
N PRO A 77 6.28 -19.00 -11.06
CA PRO A 77 6.68 -20.41 -11.01
C PRO A 77 8.11 -20.59 -10.50
N ASN A 78 8.31 -21.60 -9.65
CA ASN A 78 9.62 -21.99 -9.11
C ASN A 78 10.31 -20.96 -8.17
N ILE A 79 9.62 -19.92 -7.72
CA ILE A 79 10.16 -18.98 -6.73
C ILE A 79 10.01 -19.53 -5.31
N LEU A 80 8.85 -20.07 -4.98
CA LEU A 80 8.60 -20.69 -3.68
C LEU A 80 8.21 -22.16 -3.84
N ASN A 81 8.52 -22.97 -2.84
CA ASN A 81 7.98 -24.32 -2.75
C ASN A 81 6.47 -24.26 -2.48
N ARG A 82 5.71 -25.20 -3.03
CA ARG A 82 4.23 -25.25 -2.89
C ARG A 82 3.77 -25.40 -1.43
N GLN A 83 4.62 -25.89 -0.55
CA GLN A 83 4.30 -26.05 0.88
C GLN A 83 4.64 -24.81 1.71
N THR A 84 5.37 -23.83 1.14
CA THR A 84 5.71 -22.59 1.84
C THR A 84 4.48 -21.70 1.98
N LEU A 85 4.12 -21.34 3.21
CA LEU A 85 3.08 -20.36 3.48
C LEU A 85 3.57 -18.97 3.04
N LEU A 86 2.84 -18.31 2.15
CA LEU A 86 3.10 -16.94 1.77
C LEU A 86 2.03 -16.01 2.35
N THR A 87 2.44 -14.97 3.07
CA THR A 87 1.56 -13.89 3.52
C THR A 87 2.12 -12.53 3.10
N ASN A 88 1.27 -11.53 3.04
CA ASN A 88 1.65 -10.17 2.72
C ASN A 88 1.05 -9.17 3.73
N ALA A 89 1.46 -7.91 3.64
CA ALA A 89 0.99 -6.84 4.52
C ALA A 89 -0.21 -6.07 3.94
N SER A 90 -1.12 -6.75 3.21
CA SER A 90 -2.39 -6.14 2.78
C SER A 90 -3.18 -5.65 3.99
N GLY A 91 -3.78 -4.46 3.89
CA GLY A 91 -4.50 -3.81 4.97
C GLY A 91 -3.66 -2.88 5.85
N SER A 92 -2.32 -2.94 5.74
CA SER A 92 -1.44 -2.14 6.62
C SER A 92 -1.16 -0.73 6.11
N TYR A 93 -1.35 -0.47 4.83
CA TYR A 93 -0.91 0.77 4.18
C TYR A 93 -2.04 1.75 3.83
N GLY A 94 -3.29 1.30 3.88
CA GLY A 94 -4.43 2.06 3.39
C GLY A 94 -4.52 3.48 3.96
N HIS A 95 -4.41 3.63 5.28
CA HIS A 95 -4.48 4.94 5.93
C HIS A 95 -3.33 5.88 5.53
N ALA A 96 -2.08 5.41 5.62
CA ALA A 96 -0.91 6.25 5.32
C ALA A 96 -0.90 6.72 3.86
N ILE A 97 -1.24 5.82 2.93
CA ILE A 97 -1.36 6.17 1.50
C ILE A 97 -2.52 7.14 1.28
N CYS A 98 -3.67 6.91 1.94
CA CYS A 98 -4.83 7.79 1.84
C CYS A 98 -4.49 9.22 2.29
N GLU A 99 -3.83 9.39 3.43
CA GLU A 99 -3.39 10.70 3.92
C GLU A 99 -2.43 11.38 2.94
N HIS A 100 -1.47 10.64 2.40
CA HIS A 100 -0.54 11.17 1.40
C HIS A 100 -1.26 11.65 0.13
N MET A 101 -2.14 10.82 -0.44
CA MET A 101 -2.93 11.16 -1.62
C MET A 101 -3.81 12.39 -1.37
N MET A 102 -4.45 12.46 -0.20
CA MET A 102 -5.25 13.61 0.19
C MET A 102 -4.41 14.88 0.32
N GLY A 103 -3.23 14.78 0.93
CA GLY A 103 -2.26 15.87 1.03
C GLY A 103 -1.88 16.43 -0.36
N MET A 104 -1.63 15.54 -1.34
CA MET A 104 -1.33 15.94 -2.72
C MET A 104 -2.52 16.68 -3.37
N ILE A 105 -3.73 16.14 -3.27
CA ILE A 105 -4.93 16.74 -3.86
C ILE A 105 -5.21 18.11 -3.23
N LEU A 106 -5.16 18.20 -1.91
CA LEU A 106 -5.38 19.47 -1.21
C LEU A 106 -4.29 20.50 -1.53
N SER A 107 -3.04 20.07 -1.60
CA SER A 107 -1.93 20.95 -2.00
C SER A 107 -2.15 21.55 -3.39
N PHE A 108 -2.60 20.72 -4.34
CA PHE A 108 -2.92 21.16 -5.69
C PHE A 108 -4.16 22.07 -5.72
N ASN A 109 -5.26 21.65 -5.10
CA ASN A 109 -6.52 22.37 -5.09
C ASN A 109 -6.43 23.76 -4.44
N LYS A 110 -5.64 23.87 -3.39
CA LYS A 110 -5.48 25.12 -2.61
C LYS A 110 -4.25 25.91 -3.00
N ASN A 111 -3.58 25.53 -4.10
CA ASN A 111 -2.38 26.23 -4.62
C ASN A 111 -1.29 26.42 -3.54
N LEU A 112 -1.08 25.42 -2.65
CA LEU A 112 -0.19 25.58 -1.49
C LEU A 112 1.24 25.91 -1.91
N ARG A 113 1.73 25.36 -3.02
CA ARG A 113 3.06 25.66 -3.55
C ARG A 113 3.18 27.13 -3.95
N PHE A 114 2.18 27.70 -4.62
CA PHE A 114 2.17 29.11 -4.99
C PHE A 114 2.23 30.00 -3.74
N TYR A 115 1.38 29.70 -2.74
CA TYR A 115 1.38 30.48 -1.50
C TYR A 115 2.67 30.33 -0.71
N TYR A 116 3.29 29.16 -0.68
CA TYR A 116 4.59 28.95 -0.07
C TYR A 116 5.68 29.81 -0.72
N ASP A 117 5.70 29.92 -2.06
CA ASP A 117 6.67 30.76 -2.76
C ASP A 117 6.41 32.26 -2.49
N ARG A 118 5.15 32.69 -2.44
CA ARG A 118 4.80 34.08 -2.06
C ARG A 118 5.17 34.40 -0.61
N GLN A 119 5.00 33.44 0.29
CA GLN A 119 5.38 33.60 1.71
C GLN A 119 6.89 33.85 1.87
N LYS A 120 7.73 33.15 1.11
CA LYS A 120 9.18 33.39 1.11
C LYS A 120 9.56 34.83 0.70
N GLU A 121 8.78 35.42 -0.20
CA GLU A 121 8.95 36.77 -0.69
C GLU A 121 8.27 37.82 0.20
N ALA A 122 7.65 37.42 1.33
CA ALA A 122 6.80 38.24 2.19
C ALA A 122 5.70 38.99 1.41
N ARG A 123 5.15 38.34 0.38
CA ARG A 123 4.11 38.89 -0.50
C ARG A 123 2.74 38.26 -0.24
N TRP A 124 1.76 39.09 0.03
CA TRP A 124 0.37 38.70 0.04
C TRP A 124 -0.25 38.83 -1.36
N THR A 125 -0.49 37.70 -2.02
CA THR A 125 -1.07 37.69 -3.38
C THR A 125 -2.23 36.68 -3.40
N PRO A 126 -3.49 37.11 -3.36
CA PRO A 126 -4.62 36.18 -3.39
C PRO A 126 -4.78 35.54 -4.78
N LEU A 127 -5.04 34.22 -4.78
CA LEU A 127 -5.45 33.46 -5.95
C LEU A 127 -6.87 32.96 -5.72
N PHE A 128 -7.79 33.31 -6.63
CA PHE A 128 -9.21 32.93 -6.56
C PHE A 128 -9.54 31.70 -7.43
N THR A 129 -8.55 30.83 -7.68
CA THR A 129 -8.67 29.66 -8.56
C THR A 129 -8.68 28.32 -7.81
N GLY A 130 -8.93 28.35 -6.50
CA GLY A 130 -8.97 27.13 -5.69
C GLY A 130 -10.14 26.23 -6.07
N ARG A 131 -9.89 24.90 -6.08
CA ARG A 131 -10.92 23.87 -6.26
C ARG A 131 -11.34 23.30 -4.91
N GLU A 132 -12.51 22.67 -4.89
CA GLU A 132 -13.03 21.94 -3.74
C GLU A 132 -13.27 20.48 -4.09
N ILE A 133 -13.16 19.62 -3.08
CA ILE A 133 -13.53 18.19 -3.21
C ILE A 133 -15.05 18.04 -3.03
N TYR A 134 -15.66 18.94 -2.29
CA TYR A 134 -17.11 18.94 -2.07
C TYR A 134 -17.88 18.97 -3.39
N LYS A 135 -18.78 18.00 -3.58
CA LYS A 135 -19.58 17.79 -4.81
C LYS A 135 -18.78 17.49 -6.07
N SER A 136 -17.47 17.27 -5.97
CA SER A 136 -16.68 16.82 -7.13
C SER A 136 -16.98 15.37 -7.47
N ASN A 137 -16.80 15.00 -8.74
CA ASN A 137 -16.91 13.63 -9.23
C ASN A 137 -15.53 12.97 -9.21
N VAL A 138 -15.37 11.92 -8.44
CA VAL A 138 -14.10 11.22 -8.25
C VAL A 138 -14.22 9.78 -8.73
N LEU A 139 -13.35 9.38 -9.65
CA LEU A 139 -13.22 8.02 -10.12
C LEU A 139 -12.05 7.34 -9.41
N LEU A 140 -12.33 6.24 -8.72
CA LEU A 140 -11.34 5.34 -8.13
C LEU A 140 -11.11 4.15 -9.07
N LEU A 141 -9.96 4.10 -9.74
CA LEU A 141 -9.52 2.94 -10.50
C LEU A 141 -8.95 1.91 -9.50
N GLY A 142 -9.81 0.96 -9.14
CA GLY A 142 -9.57 -0.02 -8.07
C GLY A 142 -10.16 0.44 -6.72
N VAL A 143 -11.05 -0.40 -6.17
CA VAL A 143 -11.64 -0.23 -4.84
C VAL A 143 -11.28 -1.45 -4.00
N GLY A 144 -9.97 -1.66 -3.83
CA GLY A 144 -9.37 -2.62 -2.91
C GLY A 144 -9.15 -1.97 -1.54
N ASP A 145 -8.12 -2.37 -0.82
CA ASP A 145 -7.76 -1.83 0.50
C ASP A 145 -7.55 -0.30 0.47
N ILE A 146 -6.60 0.18 -0.35
CA ILE A 146 -6.28 1.60 -0.48
C ILE A 146 -7.48 2.40 -1.00
N GLY A 147 -8.10 1.93 -2.09
CA GLY A 147 -9.25 2.62 -2.68
C GLY A 147 -10.45 2.70 -1.75
N THR A 148 -10.66 1.70 -0.88
CA THR A 148 -11.72 1.72 0.14
C THR A 148 -11.45 2.78 1.20
N GLU A 149 -10.23 2.85 1.73
CA GLU A 149 -9.89 3.87 2.73
C GLU A 149 -10.03 5.29 2.14
N PHE A 150 -9.62 5.46 0.88
CA PHE A 150 -9.76 6.74 0.22
C PHE A 150 -11.23 7.10 -0.07
N ALA A 151 -12.06 6.13 -0.48
CA ALA A 151 -13.51 6.34 -0.68
C ALA A 151 -14.19 6.84 0.60
N LYS A 152 -13.84 6.28 1.77
CA LYS A 152 -14.37 6.74 3.07
C LYS A 152 -14.10 8.23 3.29
N VAL A 153 -12.85 8.67 3.08
CA VAL A 153 -12.46 10.08 3.27
C VAL A 153 -13.17 10.99 2.27
N LEU A 154 -13.23 10.60 1.00
CA LEU A 154 -13.93 11.36 -0.03
C LEU A 154 -15.42 11.55 0.29
N LYS A 155 -16.08 10.51 0.81
CA LYS A 155 -17.50 10.61 1.23
C LYS A 155 -17.68 11.57 2.40
N VAL A 156 -16.79 11.58 3.38
CA VAL A 156 -16.82 12.55 4.49
C VAL A 156 -16.66 13.98 3.96
N LEU A 157 -15.87 14.20 2.91
CA LEU A 157 -15.68 15.50 2.25
C LEU A 157 -16.82 15.86 1.28
N GLY A 158 -17.83 15.01 1.12
CA GLY A 158 -18.99 15.26 0.29
C GLY A 158 -18.79 15.13 -1.21
N ALA A 159 -17.80 14.32 -1.65
CA ALA A 159 -17.59 13.97 -3.04
C ALA A 159 -18.60 12.92 -3.53
N ASN A 160 -18.85 12.91 -4.84
CA ASN A 160 -19.50 11.80 -5.55
C ASN A 160 -18.43 10.79 -5.98
N VAL A 161 -18.52 9.57 -5.48
CA VAL A 161 -17.45 8.56 -5.66
C VAL A 161 -17.94 7.46 -6.58
N THR A 162 -17.28 7.29 -7.72
CA THR A 162 -17.45 6.18 -8.64
C THR A 162 -16.26 5.22 -8.50
N GLY A 163 -16.52 3.96 -8.23
CA GLY A 163 -15.49 2.93 -8.09
C GLY A 163 -15.44 2.01 -9.30
N LEU A 164 -14.26 1.75 -9.86
CA LEU A 164 -14.06 0.75 -10.90
C LEU A 164 -13.60 -0.58 -10.30
N ARG A 165 -14.28 -1.67 -10.68
CA ARG A 165 -13.96 -3.06 -10.29
C ARG A 165 -14.08 -4.01 -11.47
N ASN A 166 -13.55 -5.22 -11.34
CA ASN A 166 -13.68 -6.28 -12.35
C ASN A 166 -15.13 -6.82 -12.45
N SER A 167 -15.93 -6.64 -11.41
CA SER A 167 -17.33 -7.09 -11.37
C SER A 167 -18.19 -6.08 -10.62
N TYR A 168 -19.47 -6.00 -11.00
CA TYR A 168 -20.46 -5.22 -10.27
C TYR A 168 -20.70 -5.83 -8.89
N LYS A 169 -20.24 -5.15 -7.88
CA LYS A 169 -20.47 -5.49 -6.49
C LYS A 169 -20.54 -4.20 -5.70
N ASP A 170 -21.66 -3.93 -5.07
CA ASP A 170 -21.89 -2.76 -4.24
C ASP A 170 -20.75 -2.52 -3.26
N HIS A 171 -20.48 -1.25 -3.03
CA HIS A 171 -19.44 -0.83 -2.12
C HIS A 171 -19.98 0.29 -1.20
N PRO A 172 -19.83 0.17 0.14
CA PRO A 172 -20.51 1.06 1.09
C PRO A 172 -20.10 2.53 1.00
N TYR A 173 -18.96 2.81 0.37
CA TYR A 173 -18.41 4.17 0.24
C TYR A 173 -18.31 4.67 -1.21
N CYS A 174 -18.90 3.95 -2.16
CA CYS A 174 -19.05 4.41 -3.55
C CYS A 174 -20.52 4.65 -3.85
N ASP A 175 -20.83 5.73 -4.56
CA ASP A 175 -22.19 6.03 -5.03
C ASP A 175 -22.53 5.16 -6.23
N GLU A 176 -21.50 4.78 -7.01
CA GLU A 176 -21.64 3.95 -8.20
C GLU A 176 -20.44 3.00 -8.32
N ILE A 177 -20.68 1.79 -8.79
CA ILE A 177 -19.64 0.83 -9.20
C ILE A 177 -19.77 0.59 -10.70
N ILE A 178 -18.67 0.75 -11.40
CA ILE A 178 -18.55 0.48 -12.84
C ILE A 178 -17.52 -0.61 -13.12
N THR A 179 -17.55 -1.16 -14.31
CA THR A 179 -16.51 -2.03 -14.86
C THR A 179 -15.72 -1.33 -15.96
N SER A 180 -14.73 -1.99 -16.52
CA SER A 180 -13.96 -1.44 -17.65
C SER A 180 -14.79 -1.11 -18.88
N LYS A 181 -16.01 -1.66 -19.01
CA LYS A 181 -16.90 -1.44 -20.14
C LYS A 181 -17.47 0.00 -20.16
N GLU A 182 -17.76 0.56 -18.99
CA GLU A 182 -18.34 1.89 -18.84
C GLU A 182 -17.28 2.99 -18.67
N LEU A 183 -15.98 2.60 -18.57
CA LEU A 183 -14.91 3.52 -18.21
C LEU A 183 -14.84 4.74 -19.12
N HIS A 184 -14.92 4.54 -20.45
CA HIS A 184 -14.82 5.62 -21.43
C HIS A 184 -16.00 6.61 -21.36
N ASP A 185 -17.18 6.16 -20.97
CA ASP A 185 -18.38 6.99 -20.84
C ASP A 185 -18.38 7.83 -19.55
N VAL A 186 -17.65 7.33 -18.53
CA VAL A 186 -17.56 7.96 -17.22
C VAL A 186 -16.42 8.97 -17.15
N LEU A 187 -15.25 8.66 -17.74
CA LEU A 187 -14.05 9.50 -17.68
C LEU A 187 -14.27 10.99 -17.94
N PRO A 188 -15.03 11.41 -18.99
CA PRO A 188 -15.25 12.85 -19.29
C PRO A 188 -16.02 13.62 -18.22
N LYS A 189 -16.67 12.92 -17.28
CA LYS A 189 -17.50 13.50 -16.22
C LYS A 189 -16.75 13.65 -14.91
N MET A 190 -15.50 13.19 -14.83
CA MET A 190 -14.74 13.12 -13.60
C MET A 190 -13.84 14.34 -13.41
N ASP A 191 -13.85 14.89 -12.20
CA ASP A 191 -12.95 15.96 -11.77
C ASP A 191 -11.59 15.39 -11.32
N TYR A 192 -11.59 14.20 -10.76
CA TYR A 192 -10.41 13.50 -10.27
C TYR A 192 -10.43 12.03 -10.68
N ILE A 193 -9.26 11.52 -11.06
CA ILE A 193 -9.04 10.11 -11.33
C ILE A 193 -7.90 9.65 -10.42
N ILE A 194 -8.17 8.62 -9.62
CA ILE A 194 -7.23 8.10 -8.63
C ILE A 194 -7.01 6.61 -8.91
N THR A 195 -5.74 6.23 -9.06
CA THR A 195 -5.36 4.86 -9.40
C THR A 195 -4.79 4.15 -8.19
N SER A 196 -5.43 3.03 -7.82
CA SER A 196 -4.95 2.09 -6.79
C SER A 196 -5.10 0.63 -7.26
N LEU A 197 -4.75 0.41 -8.53
CA LEU A 197 -4.69 -0.91 -9.15
C LEU A 197 -3.40 -1.64 -8.74
N PRO A 198 -3.41 -3.00 -8.76
CA PRO A 198 -2.20 -3.81 -8.59
C PRO A 198 -1.13 -3.51 -9.63
#